data_e45eb861ef859465f0570e9e0a3f0aea
#
_entry.id   e45eb861ef859465f0570e9e0a3f0aea
#
_cell.length_a   1.000
_cell.length_b   1.000
_cell.length_c   1.000
_cell.angle_alpha   90.00
_cell.angle_beta   90.00
_cell.angle_gamma   90.00
#
_symmetry.space_group_name_H-M   'P 1'
#
loop_
_entity.id
_entity.type
_entity.pdbx_description
1 polymer ?
#
loop_
_entity_poly.entity_id
_entity_poly.type
_entity_poly.pdbx_seq_one_letter_code
_entity_poly.pdbx_strand_id
1 'polypeptide(L)'
;MLVSRSLDTMTEDTSPPGRMSPDGGPEDRDVNEVVEAEWTEETTPFDRVYEIIRRTYDPASAGAIADRARVSPTTARKHLRTLERAGEVTTSQDGQTTQYRRSETAIVTEHAQSLLAERTPDEIASGIAEMKAQIREWRDEYDVDSPAEFARELDVDDADSEHGALLTEWQTTQRNLALAEATLAIGEASDSGHLTGSETDDDGNGDTSAVV
;
A
#
# COMPACT_ATOMS: atom_id res chain seq x y z
N MET A 1 10.89 -77.19 36.58
CA MET A 1 10.85 -77.05 38.02
C MET A 1 10.23 -75.70 38.31
N LEU A 2 8.96 -75.79 38.74
CA LEU A 2 8.44 -75.21 39.99
C LEU A 2 8.40 -73.69 39.98
N VAL A 3 7.40 -72.96 40.33
CA VAL A 3 6.03 -73.21 40.84
C VAL A 3 5.26 -71.88 40.75
N SER A 4 4.03 -72.00 40.47
CA SER A 4 2.88 -71.08 40.66
C SER A 4 2.98 -70.22 41.90
N ARG A 5 2.45 -68.99 41.84
CA ARG A 5 1.36 -68.60 42.74
C ARG A 5 0.60 -67.37 42.27
N SER A 6 -0.65 -67.58 42.04
CA SER A 6 -1.74 -66.58 42.04
C SER A 6 -1.81 -65.92 43.41
N LEU A 7 -2.14 -64.64 43.42
CA LEU A 7 -3.03 -64.06 44.43
C LEU A 7 -3.80 -62.88 43.82
N ASP A 8 -5.02 -63.19 43.71
CA ASP A 8 -6.23 -62.37 43.59
C ASP A 8 -6.28 -61.37 44.75
N THR A 9 -6.63 -60.14 44.54
CA THR A 9 -7.48 -59.41 45.46
C THR A 9 -7.82 -57.99 44.94
N MET A 10 -9.13 -57.80 44.68
CA MET A 10 -9.99 -56.64 45.02
C MET A 10 -9.70 -55.27 44.41
N THR A 11 -10.52 -54.92 43.48
CA THR A 11 -11.53 -53.83 43.49
C THR A 11 -11.23 -52.66 44.43
N GLU A 12 -10.94 -51.49 43.85
CA GLU A 12 -11.54 -50.25 44.33
C GLU A 12 -11.75 -49.31 43.11
N ASP A 13 -13.03 -49.21 42.77
CA ASP A 13 -13.61 -48.16 41.96
C ASP A 13 -13.49 -46.86 42.76
N THR A 14 -12.61 -45.97 42.33
CA THR A 14 -12.59 -44.60 42.78
C THR A 14 -12.51 -43.70 41.56
N SER A 15 -13.67 -43.49 40.96
CA SER A 15 -13.88 -42.34 40.08
C SER A 15 -13.62 -41.04 40.84
N PRO A 16 -12.70 -40.20 40.44
CA PRO A 16 -12.61 -38.85 41.00
C PRO A 16 -13.82 -38.04 40.54
N PRO A 17 -14.35 -37.17 41.40
CA PRO A 17 -15.51 -36.32 41.07
C PRO A 17 -15.18 -35.41 39.91
N GLY A 18 -16.19 -35.21 39.05
CA GLY A 18 -16.14 -34.37 37.88
C GLY A 18 -15.44 -33.04 38.15
N ARG A 19 -14.36 -32.83 37.39
CA ARG A 19 -13.76 -31.51 37.25
C ARG A 19 -14.76 -30.67 36.47
N MET A 20 -15.49 -29.82 37.16
CA MET A 20 -16.22 -28.71 36.57
C MET A 20 -15.23 -27.97 35.71
N SER A 21 -15.54 -27.88 34.42
CA SER A 21 -14.84 -26.96 33.51
C SER A 21 -14.95 -25.56 34.13
N PRO A 22 -13.84 -24.82 34.26
CA PRO A 22 -13.94 -23.41 34.61
C PRO A 22 -14.71 -22.75 33.46
N ASP A 23 -15.80 -22.11 33.85
CA ASP A 23 -16.56 -21.15 33.08
C ASP A 23 -15.57 -20.29 32.23
N GLY A 24 -15.74 -20.30 30.91
CA GLY A 24 -14.92 -19.49 30.01
C GLY A 24 -15.10 -18.03 30.38
N GLY A 25 -14.13 -17.49 31.10
CA GLY A 25 -14.08 -16.06 31.42
C GLY A 25 -13.96 -15.24 30.13
N PRO A 26 -14.24 -13.93 30.20
CA PRO A 26 -14.18 -13.01 29.03
C PRO A 26 -12.78 -12.84 28.43
N GLU A 27 -11.80 -13.64 28.82
CA GLU A 27 -10.39 -13.52 28.45
C GLU A 27 -9.99 -14.36 27.22
N ASP A 28 -10.91 -15.16 26.65
CA ASP A 28 -10.63 -16.04 25.50
C ASP A 28 -11.27 -15.52 24.18
N ARG A 29 -11.62 -14.23 24.13
CA ARG A 29 -11.94 -13.61 22.85
C ARG A 29 -10.64 -13.45 22.06
N ASP A 30 -10.60 -14.05 20.85
CA ASP A 30 -9.50 -13.86 19.93
C ASP A 30 -9.27 -12.35 19.76
N VAL A 31 -8.05 -11.90 20.10
CA VAL A 31 -7.66 -10.47 20.01
C VAL A 31 -8.00 -9.92 18.62
N ASN A 32 -7.89 -10.75 17.58
CA ASN A 32 -8.25 -10.37 16.22
C ASN A 32 -9.75 -10.08 16.06
N GLU A 33 -10.63 -10.86 16.71
CA GLU A 33 -12.09 -10.63 16.67
C GLU A 33 -12.47 -9.33 17.38
N VAL A 34 -11.79 -9.00 18.48
CA VAL A 34 -12.04 -7.74 19.20
C VAL A 34 -11.60 -6.54 18.35
N VAL A 35 -10.40 -6.57 17.80
CA VAL A 35 -9.87 -5.51 16.93
C VAL A 35 -10.73 -5.34 15.68
N GLU A 36 -11.22 -6.44 15.11
CA GLU A 36 -12.08 -6.43 13.94
C GLU A 36 -13.47 -5.85 14.23
N ALA A 37 -14.06 -6.18 15.39
CA ALA A 37 -15.32 -5.61 15.83
C ALA A 37 -15.18 -4.09 16.06
N GLU A 38 -14.14 -3.67 16.76
CA GLU A 38 -13.83 -2.26 17.04
C GLU A 38 -13.64 -1.48 15.74
N TRP A 39 -12.81 -1.99 14.81
CA TRP A 39 -12.64 -1.38 13.48
C TRP A 39 -13.95 -1.23 12.71
N THR A 40 -14.84 -2.25 12.81
CA THR A 40 -16.14 -2.22 12.13
C THR A 40 -17.11 -1.22 12.76
N GLU A 41 -17.05 -1.00 14.07
CA GLU A 41 -17.88 -0.03 14.79
C GLU A 41 -17.41 1.42 14.58
N GLU A 42 -16.10 1.64 14.50
CA GLU A 42 -15.50 2.98 14.38
C GLU A 42 -15.47 3.51 12.96
N THR A 43 -15.61 2.65 11.94
CA THR A 43 -15.46 3.03 10.53
C THR A 43 -16.74 2.82 9.73
N THR A 44 -16.97 3.68 8.73
CA THR A 44 -18.08 3.47 7.80
C THR A 44 -17.75 2.37 6.77
N PRO A 45 -18.75 1.74 6.13
CA PRO A 45 -18.51 0.83 5.01
C PRO A 45 -17.69 1.43 3.87
N PHE A 46 -17.80 2.74 3.64
CA PHE A 46 -17.00 3.44 2.64
C PHE A 46 -15.54 3.51 3.07
N ASP A 47 -15.26 3.93 4.30
CA ASP A 47 -13.90 4.07 4.83
C ASP A 47 -13.16 2.73 4.77
N ARG A 48 -13.84 1.63 5.15
CA ARG A 48 -13.26 0.29 5.09
C ARG A 48 -12.92 -0.14 3.66
N VAL A 49 -13.81 0.09 2.69
CA VAL A 49 -13.53 -0.22 1.28
C VAL A 49 -12.38 0.65 0.76
N TYR A 50 -12.34 1.92 1.12
CA TYR A 50 -11.27 2.84 0.74
C TYR A 50 -9.93 2.42 1.33
N GLU A 51 -9.88 2.08 2.62
CA GLU A 51 -8.66 1.60 3.27
C GLU A 51 -8.12 0.31 2.62
N ILE A 52 -9.00 -0.64 2.29
CA ILE A 52 -8.61 -1.87 1.60
C ILE A 52 -8.06 -1.57 0.22
N ILE A 53 -8.70 -0.69 -0.57
CA ILE A 53 -8.25 -0.38 -1.93
C ILE A 53 -6.90 0.36 -1.93
N ARG A 54 -6.63 1.22 -0.97
CA ARG A 54 -5.33 1.89 -0.82
C ARG A 54 -4.15 0.92 -0.71
N ARG A 55 -4.41 -0.32 -0.26
CA ARG A 55 -3.42 -1.39 -0.09
C ARG A 55 -3.56 -2.49 -1.15
N THR A 56 -4.40 -2.30 -2.17
CA THR A 56 -4.67 -3.28 -3.22
C THR A 56 -3.96 -2.86 -4.51
N TYR A 57 -2.74 -3.34 -4.68
CA TYR A 57 -1.90 -3.07 -5.86
C TYR A 57 -2.15 -4.07 -6.99
N ASP A 58 -2.40 -5.32 -6.63
CA ASP A 58 -2.78 -6.37 -7.58
C ASP A 58 -4.29 -6.34 -7.85
N PRO A 59 -4.73 -6.66 -9.08
CA PRO A 59 -6.15 -6.72 -9.40
C PRO A 59 -6.92 -7.68 -8.50
N ALA A 60 -7.98 -7.21 -7.86
CA ALA A 60 -8.83 -7.99 -6.96
C ALA A 60 -10.32 -7.84 -7.30
N SER A 61 -11.09 -8.91 -7.15
CA SER A 61 -12.54 -8.86 -7.37
C SER A 61 -13.26 -8.07 -6.29
N ALA A 62 -14.44 -7.53 -6.62
CA ALA A 62 -15.29 -6.86 -5.63
C ALA A 62 -15.68 -7.77 -4.45
N GLY A 63 -15.74 -9.10 -4.66
CA GLY A 63 -15.96 -10.07 -3.59
C GLY A 63 -14.79 -10.11 -2.62
N ALA A 64 -13.58 -10.28 -3.13
CA ALA A 64 -12.37 -10.32 -2.32
C ALA A 64 -12.16 -9.02 -1.51
N ILE A 65 -12.47 -7.87 -2.12
CA ILE A 65 -12.43 -6.56 -1.42
C ILE A 65 -13.53 -6.49 -0.36
N ALA A 66 -14.73 -6.97 -0.65
CA ALA A 66 -15.85 -6.98 0.28
C ALA A 66 -15.54 -7.81 1.53
N ASP A 67 -14.96 -9.00 1.36
CA ASP A 67 -14.58 -9.89 2.46
C ASP A 67 -13.54 -9.21 3.37
N ARG A 68 -12.54 -8.58 2.80
CA ARG A 68 -11.50 -7.85 3.55
C ARG A 68 -12.06 -6.60 4.26
N ALA A 69 -13.00 -5.90 3.62
CA ALA A 69 -13.62 -4.69 4.15
C ALA A 69 -14.81 -4.97 5.09
N ARG A 70 -15.16 -6.24 5.32
CA ARG A 70 -16.31 -6.66 6.14
C ARG A 70 -17.62 -5.99 5.71
N VAL A 71 -17.86 -5.99 4.40
CA VAL A 71 -19.10 -5.47 3.80
C VAL A 71 -19.69 -6.47 2.81
N SER A 72 -20.94 -6.25 2.39
CA SER A 72 -21.52 -7.08 1.33
C SER A 72 -20.86 -6.78 -0.03
N PRO A 73 -20.77 -7.74 -0.97
CA PRO A 73 -20.27 -7.51 -2.32
C PRO A 73 -21.03 -6.40 -3.06
N THR A 74 -22.30 -6.21 -2.78
CA THR A 74 -23.13 -5.13 -3.34
C THR A 74 -22.68 -3.77 -2.81
N THR A 75 -22.41 -3.67 -1.51
CA THR A 75 -21.90 -2.48 -0.85
C THR A 75 -20.51 -2.13 -1.39
N ALA A 76 -19.61 -3.12 -1.48
CA ALA A 76 -18.28 -2.92 -2.05
C ALA A 76 -18.35 -2.36 -3.49
N ARG A 77 -19.15 -2.97 -4.39
CA ARG A 77 -19.33 -2.48 -5.76
C ARG A 77 -19.83 -1.03 -5.81
N LYS A 78 -20.75 -0.65 -4.91
CA LYS A 78 -21.26 0.72 -4.83
C LYS A 78 -20.13 1.70 -4.55
N HIS A 79 -19.31 1.41 -3.53
CA HIS A 79 -18.22 2.29 -3.11
C HIS A 79 -17.06 2.28 -4.11
N LEU A 80 -16.71 1.11 -4.68
CA LEU A 80 -15.69 1.00 -5.73
C LEU A 80 -16.00 1.84 -6.96
N ARG A 81 -17.28 1.90 -7.39
CA ARG A 81 -17.69 2.80 -8.49
C ARG A 81 -17.53 4.28 -8.14
N THR A 82 -17.72 4.64 -6.88
CA THR A 82 -17.49 6.03 -6.43
C THR A 82 -16.01 6.36 -6.45
N LEU A 83 -15.17 5.45 -5.97
CA LEU A 83 -13.71 5.60 -5.97
C LEU A 83 -13.12 5.57 -7.39
N GLU A 84 -13.69 4.78 -8.31
CA GLU A 84 -13.32 4.77 -9.72
C GLU A 84 -13.58 6.14 -10.38
N ARG A 85 -14.77 6.74 -10.14
CA ARG A 85 -15.08 8.09 -10.64
C ARG A 85 -14.20 9.18 -10.03
N ALA A 86 -13.72 8.98 -8.81
CA ALA A 86 -12.78 9.88 -8.14
C ALA A 86 -11.33 9.68 -8.62
N GLY A 87 -11.05 8.66 -9.47
CA GLY A 87 -9.70 8.38 -9.95
C GLY A 87 -8.83 7.57 -8.97
N GLU A 88 -9.40 7.16 -7.83
CA GLU A 88 -8.69 6.38 -6.81
C GLU A 88 -8.50 4.90 -7.20
N VAL A 89 -9.33 4.41 -8.10
CA VAL A 89 -9.39 3.01 -8.51
C VAL A 89 -9.31 2.89 -10.03
N THR A 90 -8.49 1.94 -10.49
CA THR A 90 -8.46 1.49 -11.88
C THR A 90 -9.11 0.12 -11.97
N THR A 91 -9.90 -0.09 -13.04
CA THR A 91 -10.57 -1.37 -13.31
C THR A 91 -9.95 -2.10 -14.49
N SER A 92 -9.99 -3.43 -14.42
CA SER A 92 -9.65 -4.32 -15.54
C SER A 92 -10.66 -5.46 -15.63
N GLN A 93 -10.69 -6.19 -16.75
CA GLN A 93 -11.57 -7.35 -16.91
C GLN A 93 -10.75 -8.63 -16.90
N ASP A 94 -11.20 -9.58 -16.10
CA ASP A 94 -10.70 -10.96 -16.10
C ASP A 94 -11.90 -11.88 -16.41
N GLY A 95 -12.02 -12.28 -17.67
CA GLY A 95 -13.19 -12.96 -18.19
C GLY A 95 -14.44 -12.11 -18.02
N GLN A 96 -15.40 -12.57 -17.19
CA GLN A 96 -16.64 -11.86 -16.89
C GLN A 96 -16.57 -11.07 -15.56
N THR A 97 -15.41 -11.10 -14.88
CA THR A 97 -15.23 -10.48 -13.57
C THR A 97 -14.48 -9.17 -13.69
N THR A 98 -15.07 -8.09 -13.18
CA THR A 98 -14.36 -6.82 -13.04
C THR A 98 -13.41 -6.91 -11.86
N GLN A 99 -12.14 -6.61 -12.12
CA GLN A 99 -11.08 -6.50 -11.14
C GLN A 99 -10.81 -5.03 -10.83
N TYR A 100 -10.42 -4.76 -9.60
CA TYR A 100 -10.18 -3.43 -9.06
C TYR A 100 -8.81 -3.39 -8.43
N ARG A 101 -8.04 -2.33 -8.68
CA ARG A 101 -6.78 -2.04 -8.00
C ARG A 101 -6.65 -0.55 -7.72
N ARG A 102 -5.75 -0.18 -6.82
CA ARG A 102 -5.41 1.22 -6.60
C ARG A 102 -4.92 1.86 -7.90
N SER A 103 -5.36 3.08 -8.16
CA SER A 103 -4.93 3.87 -9.32
C SER A 103 -3.47 4.29 -9.15
N GLU A 104 -2.65 4.09 -10.19
CA GLU A 104 -1.26 4.58 -10.22
C GLU A 104 -1.22 6.11 -10.14
N THR A 105 -2.16 6.80 -10.78
CA THR A 105 -2.29 8.27 -10.69
C THR A 105 -2.58 8.72 -9.26
N ALA A 106 -3.46 8.02 -8.54
CA ALA A 106 -3.74 8.32 -7.14
C ALA A 106 -2.50 8.13 -6.26
N ILE A 107 -1.71 7.07 -6.50
CA ILE A 107 -0.44 6.83 -5.80
C ILE A 107 0.53 7.99 -6.03
N VAL A 108 0.72 8.40 -7.28
CA VAL A 108 1.63 9.50 -7.64
C VAL A 108 1.16 10.81 -7.01
N THR A 109 -0.14 11.11 -7.08
CA THR A 109 -0.70 12.35 -6.52
C THR A 109 -0.55 12.41 -5.01
N GLU A 110 -0.86 11.34 -4.29
CA GLU A 110 -0.68 11.27 -2.83
C GLU A 110 0.80 11.42 -2.44
N HIS A 111 1.68 10.73 -3.15
CA HIS A 111 3.12 10.84 -2.92
C HIS A 111 3.62 12.26 -3.16
N ALA A 112 3.18 12.90 -4.25
CA ALA A 112 3.54 14.28 -4.58
C ALA A 112 3.09 15.26 -3.49
N GLN A 113 1.85 15.13 -3.02
CA GLN A 113 1.32 15.97 -1.93
C GLN A 113 2.12 15.81 -0.64
N SER A 114 2.45 14.57 -0.27
CA SER A 114 3.26 14.29 0.92
C SER A 114 4.66 14.88 0.80
N LEU A 115 5.32 14.67 -0.32
CA LEU A 115 6.69 15.13 -0.54
C LEU A 115 6.79 16.65 -0.60
N LEU A 116 5.83 17.33 -1.26
CA LEU A 116 5.76 18.81 -1.31
C LEU A 116 5.42 19.44 0.05
N ALA A 117 4.77 18.70 0.94
CA ALA A 117 4.51 19.16 2.30
C ALA A 117 5.76 19.08 3.21
N GLU A 118 6.70 18.18 2.90
CA GLU A 118 7.88 17.88 3.71
C GLU A 118 9.18 18.49 3.16
N ARG A 119 9.24 18.78 1.84
CA ARG A 119 10.46 19.19 1.12
C ARG A 119 10.20 20.39 0.24
N THR A 120 11.22 21.21 0.11
CA THR A 120 11.23 22.32 -0.87
C THR A 120 11.51 21.79 -2.29
N PRO A 121 11.09 22.52 -3.35
CA PRO A 121 11.42 22.16 -4.73
C PRO A 121 12.93 21.99 -4.98
N ASP A 122 13.77 22.83 -4.36
CA ASP A 122 15.23 22.76 -4.48
C ASP A 122 15.80 21.46 -3.86
N GLU A 123 15.26 21.03 -2.71
CA GLU A 123 15.65 19.76 -2.08
C GLU A 123 15.22 18.55 -2.92
N ILE A 124 14.02 18.62 -3.54
CA ILE A 124 13.54 17.58 -4.46
C ILE A 124 14.45 17.51 -5.70
N ALA A 125 14.80 18.66 -6.30
CA ALA A 125 15.67 18.74 -7.46
C ALA A 125 17.09 18.22 -7.14
N SER A 126 17.61 18.48 -5.94
CA SER A 126 18.89 17.94 -5.49
C SER A 126 18.83 16.41 -5.37
N GLY A 127 17.80 15.86 -4.76
CA GLY A 127 17.59 14.41 -4.65
C GLY A 127 17.45 13.72 -6.03
N ILE A 128 16.77 14.38 -6.99
CA ILE A 128 16.71 13.92 -8.39
C ILE A 128 18.10 13.83 -9.01
N ALA A 129 18.95 14.85 -8.80
CA ALA A 129 20.30 14.86 -9.33
C ALA A 129 21.16 13.73 -8.73
N GLU A 130 21.05 13.49 -7.43
CA GLU A 130 21.74 12.40 -6.72
C GLU A 130 21.30 11.02 -7.24
N MET A 131 19.99 10.77 -7.34
CA MET A 131 19.47 9.51 -7.88
C MET A 131 19.90 9.27 -9.33
N LYS A 132 19.92 10.31 -10.17
CA LYS A 132 20.42 10.22 -11.54
C LYS A 132 21.91 9.92 -11.60
N ALA A 133 22.71 10.46 -10.68
CA ALA A 133 24.14 10.16 -10.59
C ALA A 133 24.36 8.70 -10.19
N GLN A 134 23.64 8.22 -9.19
CA GLN A 134 23.72 6.84 -8.72
C GLN A 134 23.34 5.83 -9.83
N ILE A 135 22.25 6.09 -10.55
CA ILE A 135 21.84 5.24 -11.68
C ILE A 135 22.89 5.20 -12.78
N ARG A 136 23.55 6.33 -13.07
CA ARG A 136 24.65 6.37 -14.06
C ARG A 136 25.84 5.53 -13.59
N GLU A 137 26.22 5.66 -12.31
CA GLU A 137 27.31 4.87 -11.72
C GLU A 137 27.05 3.37 -11.86
N TRP A 138 25.87 2.88 -11.54
CA TRP A 138 25.53 1.47 -11.72
C TRP A 138 25.56 1.03 -13.19
N ARG A 139 25.05 1.86 -14.11
CA ARG A 139 25.10 1.55 -15.56
C ARG A 139 26.53 1.44 -16.06
N ASP A 140 27.40 2.32 -15.63
CA ASP A 140 28.81 2.34 -16.03
C ASP A 140 29.59 1.17 -15.38
N GLU A 141 29.28 0.83 -14.12
CA GLU A 141 29.95 -0.24 -13.38
C GLU A 141 29.63 -1.63 -13.93
N TYR A 142 28.34 -1.86 -14.26
CA TYR A 142 27.88 -3.18 -14.69
C TYR A 142 27.70 -3.31 -16.21
N ASP A 143 28.00 -2.28 -16.98
CA ASP A 143 27.89 -2.22 -18.45
C ASP A 143 26.49 -2.63 -18.96
N VAL A 144 25.43 -2.21 -18.26
CA VAL A 144 24.02 -2.49 -18.58
C VAL A 144 23.17 -1.23 -18.55
N ASP A 145 22.14 -1.16 -19.37
CA ASP A 145 21.29 0.04 -19.47
C ASP A 145 20.16 0.09 -18.45
N SER A 146 19.82 -1.02 -17.81
CA SER A 146 18.67 -1.10 -16.91
C SER A 146 18.75 -2.21 -15.88
N PRO A 147 18.01 -2.09 -14.73
CA PRO A 147 17.89 -3.20 -13.78
C PRO A 147 17.28 -4.47 -14.38
N ALA A 148 16.43 -4.33 -15.41
CA ALA A 148 15.84 -5.48 -16.09
C ALA A 148 16.87 -6.22 -16.96
N GLU A 149 17.86 -5.54 -17.49
CA GLU A 149 19.00 -6.12 -18.18
C GLU A 149 19.95 -6.77 -17.18
N PHE A 150 20.33 -6.05 -16.14
CA PHE A 150 21.12 -6.58 -15.02
C PHE A 150 20.52 -7.86 -14.46
N ALA A 151 19.20 -7.90 -14.22
CA ALA A 151 18.51 -9.08 -13.73
C ALA A 151 18.57 -10.31 -14.66
N ARG A 152 18.75 -10.11 -15.98
CA ARG A 152 18.90 -11.23 -16.93
C ARG A 152 20.30 -11.82 -16.94
N GLU A 153 21.29 -11.03 -16.50
CA GLU A 153 22.68 -11.47 -16.40
C GLU A 153 22.98 -12.14 -15.05
N LEU A 154 22.08 -12.00 -14.07
CA LEU A 154 22.21 -12.67 -12.78
C LEU A 154 21.85 -14.17 -12.89
N ASP A 155 22.68 -15.01 -12.33
CA ASP A 155 22.37 -16.44 -12.15
C ASP A 155 21.31 -16.64 -11.04
N VAL A 156 20.59 -17.76 -11.11
CA VAL A 156 19.49 -18.08 -10.16
C VAL A 156 19.98 -18.12 -8.70
N ASP A 157 21.25 -18.46 -8.48
CA ASP A 157 21.86 -18.53 -7.15
C ASP A 157 22.27 -17.15 -6.61
N ASP A 158 22.24 -16.10 -7.43
CA ASP A 158 22.61 -14.72 -7.05
C ASP A 158 21.44 -13.90 -6.50
N ALA A 159 20.22 -14.44 -6.51
CA ALA A 159 19.03 -13.69 -6.05
C ALA A 159 19.09 -13.28 -4.57
N ASP A 160 19.76 -14.07 -3.71
CA ASP A 160 19.99 -13.78 -2.28
C ASP A 160 21.38 -13.19 -2.01
N SER A 161 22.10 -12.80 -3.04
CA SER A 161 23.45 -12.24 -2.99
C SER A 161 23.45 -10.71 -2.90
N GLU A 162 24.64 -10.13 -2.85
CA GLU A 162 24.89 -8.70 -2.96
C GLU A 162 24.28 -8.10 -4.24
N HIS A 163 24.32 -8.82 -5.35
CA HIS A 163 23.73 -8.43 -6.63
C HIS A 163 22.19 -8.38 -6.57
N GLY A 164 21.53 -9.30 -5.85
CA GLY A 164 20.09 -9.28 -5.64
C GLY A 164 19.65 -8.06 -4.81
N ALA A 165 20.43 -7.69 -3.80
CA ALA A 165 20.21 -6.47 -3.02
C ALA A 165 20.38 -5.21 -3.89
N LEU A 166 21.42 -5.15 -4.71
CA LEU A 166 21.66 -4.07 -5.65
C LEU A 166 20.54 -3.93 -6.69
N LEU A 167 20.05 -5.04 -7.25
CA LEU A 167 18.90 -5.04 -8.17
C LEU A 167 17.67 -4.37 -7.53
N THR A 168 17.38 -4.74 -6.28
CA THR A 168 16.27 -4.18 -5.51
C THR A 168 16.46 -2.69 -5.25
N GLU A 169 17.66 -2.27 -4.89
CA GLU A 169 18.02 -0.87 -4.66
C GLU A 169 17.89 -0.06 -5.94
N TRP A 170 18.40 -0.55 -7.07
CA TRP A 170 18.31 0.12 -8.37
C TRP A 170 16.85 0.30 -8.81
N GLN A 171 16.03 -0.76 -8.73
CA GLN A 171 14.60 -0.68 -9.05
C GLN A 171 13.88 0.34 -8.15
N THR A 172 14.23 0.37 -6.88
CA THR A 172 13.66 1.32 -5.91
C THR A 172 14.07 2.75 -6.24
N THR A 173 15.35 2.98 -6.56
CA THR A 173 15.87 4.29 -6.94
C THR A 173 15.24 4.80 -8.25
N GLN A 174 15.05 3.94 -9.26
CA GLN A 174 14.32 4.33 -10.48
C GLN A 174 12.88 4.73 -10.21
N ARG A 175 12.18 3.97 -9.35
CA ARG A 175 10.80 4.31 -8.97
C ARG A 175 10.74 5.64 -8.20
N ASN A 176 11.64 5.84 -7.24
CA ASN A 176 11.71 7.06 -6.46
C ASN A 176 12.07 8.27 -7.33
N LEU A 177 12.97 8.11 -8.30
CA LEU A 177 13.30 9.14 -9.28
C LEU A 177 12.06 9.54 -10.10
N ALA A 178 11.32 8.59 -10.65
CA ALA A 178 10.11 8.87 -11.41
C ALA A 178 9.04 9.61 -10.58
N LEU A 179 8.87 9.22 -9.31
CA LEU A 179 7.95 9.88 -8.38
C LEU A 179 8.41 11.31 -8.03
N ALA A 180 9.70 11.52 -7.81
CA ALA A 180 10.27 12.85 -7.51
C ALA A 180 10.16 13.80 -8.72
N GLU A 181 10.42 13.32 -9.94
CA GLU A 181 10.25 14.10 -11.17
C GLU A 181 8.79 14.51 -11.38
N ALA A 182 7.83 13.58 -11.19
CA ALA A 182 6.41 13.88 -11.27
C ALA A 182 5.98 14.89 -10.19
N THR A 183 6.51 14.76 -8.98
CA THR A 183 6.25 15.68 -7.86
C THR A 183 6.72 17.09 -8.17
N LEU A 184 7.95 17.24 -8.67
CA LEU A 184 8.51 18.54 -9.02
C LEU A 184 7.67 19.22 -10.11
N ALA A 185 7.27 18.48 -11.15
CA ALA A 185 6.43 18.99 -12.23
C ALA A 185 5.04 19.44 -11.72
N ILE A 186 4.43 18.72 -10.78
CA ILE A 186 3.16 19.09 -10.15
C ILE A 186 3.34 20.36 -9.31
N GLY A 187 4.44 20.46 -8.54
CA GLY A 187 4.76 21.65 -7.74
C GLY A 187 4.91 22.89 -8.60
N GLU A 188 5.74 22.82 -9.64
CA GLU A 188 5.96 23.93 -10.60
C GLU A 188 4.65 24.37 -11.29
N ALA A 189 3.81 23.40 -11.71
CA ALA A 189 2.52 23.71 -12.33
C ALA A 189 1.54 24.38 -11.36
N SER A 190 1.59 24.01 -10.09
CA SER A 190 0.75 24.62 -9.03
C SER A 190 1.21 26.04 -8.71
N ASP A 191 2.52 26.27 -8.59
CA ASP A 191 3.09 27.57 -8.26
C ASP A 191 2.92 28.58 -9.40
N SER A 192 2.91 28.12 -10.64
CA SER A 192 2.67 28.97 -11.81
C SER A 192 1.22 29.43 -11.97
N GLY A 193 0.28 28.88 -11.19
CA GLY A 193 -1.14 29.17 -11.30
C GLY A 193 -1.84 28.62 -12.56
N HIS A 194 -1.10 27.96 -13.45
CA HIS A 194 -1.63 27.47 -14.74
C HIS A 194 -2.75 26.44 -14.57
N LEU A 195 -2.77 25.69 -13.44
CA LEU A 195 -3.78 24.65 -13.20
C LEU A 195 -5.13 25.23 -12.74
N THR A 196 -5.15 26.41 -12.13
CA THR A 196 -6.35 27.01 -11.53
C THR A 196 -6.84 28.23 -12.27
N GLY A 197 -6.12 28.70 -13.31
CA GLY A 197 -6.48 29.89 -14.07
C GLY A 197 -6.49 31.19 -13.22
N SER A 198 -5.83 31.18 -12.07
CA SER A 198 -5.58 32.39 -11.29
C SER A 198 -4.45 33.18 -11.95
N GLU A 199 -4.78 33.87 -13.03
CA GLU A 199 -3.97 34.99 -13.49
C GLU A 199 -3.98 36.01 -12.35
N THR A 200 -2.81 36.33 -11.82
CA THR A 200 -2.64 37.55 -11.03
C THR A 200 -2.98 38.70 -11.97
N ASP A 201 -4.16 39.28 -11.80
CA ASP A 201 -4.46 40.59 -12.36
C ASP A 201 -3.37 41.51 -11.84
N ASP A 202 -2.35 41.74 -12.67
CA ASP A 202 -1.41 42.85 -12.51
C ASP A 202 -2.24 44.10 -12.83
N ASP A 203 -2.92 44.61 -11.80
CA ASP A 203 -3.58 45.92 -11.81
C ASP A 203 -2.52 46.96 -12.09
N GLY A 204 -2.24 47.12 -13.38
CA GLY A 204 -1.55 48.28 -13.94
C GLY A 204 -2.32 49.52 -13.54
N ASN A 205 -1.97 50.08 -12.40
CA ASN A 205 -2.36 51.40 -11.96
C ASN A 205 -1.89 52.44 -13.01
N GLY A 206 -2.72 52.61 -14.03
CA GLY A 206 -2.62 53.68 -15.00
C GLY A 206 -3.02 55.01 -14.34
N ASP A 207 -2.06 55.66 -13.70
CA ASP A 207 -2.14 57.07 -13.35
C ASP A 207 -2.38 57.90 -14.60
N THR A 208 -3.64 58.30 -14.82
CA THR A 208 -4.01 59.30 -15.83
C THR A 208 -4.19 60.60 -15.13
N SER A 209 -3.08 61.31 -14.86
CA SER A 209 -3.07 62.74 -14.59
C SER A 209 -3.56 63.46 -15.84
N ALA A 210 -4.82 63.85 -15.86
CA ALA A 210 -5.34 64.83 -16.80
C ALA A 210 -5.00 66.23 -16.31
N VAL A 211 -4.12 66.91 -17.01
CA VAL A 211 -3.85 68.33 -16.89
C VAL A 211 -4.82 69.10 -17.79
N VAL A 212 -5.46 70.12 -17.20
CA VAL A 212 -6.23 71.27 -17.73
C VAL A 212 -7.67 71.04 -18.02
#